data_19b2965490f45b6bb06d955ee9efbb32
#
_entry.id   19b2965490f45b6bb06d955ee9efbb32
#
_cell.length_a   1.000
_cell.length_b   1.000
_cell.length_c   1.000
_cell.angle_alpha   90.00
_cell.angle_beta   90.00
_cell.angle_gamma   90.00
#
_symmetry.space_group_name_H-M   'P 1'
#
loop_
_entity.id
_entity.type
_entity.pdbx_description
1 polymer ?
#
loop_
_entity_poly.entity_id
_entity_poly.type
_entity_poly.pdbx_seq_one_letter_code
_entity_poly.pdbx_strand_id
1 'polypeptide(L)'
;AKPHSPDNVDSVKNIGEIKVDQVAIGSCTNSSYTDLMKVAAILKGKKVHPDVSLVISPGSSKILEKMAENGALADIISAGARIIENACGPCIGMGQSPKSGAVSLRTFNRNFKGSGTLDAQVYLVSPETAALSAIKGVLTDGMESGESLPDIAAVDFTPNDNFIVYPEGHNKENTEVAMGPNIKPFPRNTALPETLDAKVVLHAGDNITTDDIMPSDSRLLPYRSNIPHLSNYCFEKIDSGFSQRCHKAGK
;
A
#
# COMPACT_ATOMS: atom_id res chain seq x y z
N ALA A 1 -1.51 -12.34 7.82
CA ALA A 1 -1.45 -11.78 9.16
C ALA A 1 -2.79 -11.16 9.55
N LYS A 2 -3.15 -11.28 10.82
CA LYS A 2 -4.36 -10.72 11.43
C LYS A 2 -4.19 -9.21 11.76
N PRO A 3 -5.25 -8.43 11.99
CA PRO A 3 -5.15 -7.07 12.53
C PRO A 3 -4.45 -7.07 13.89
N HIS A 4 -3.65 -6.09 14.28
CA HIS A 4 -3.22 -4.88 13.57
C HIS A 4 -1.68 -4.85 13.51
N SER A 5 -1.06 -5.98 13.23
CA SER A 5 0.39 -6.13 13.09
C SER A 5 0.73 -7.18 12.03
N PRO A 6 1.78 -7.00 11.22
CA PRO A 6 2.25 -8.03 10.32
C PRO A 6 2.78 -9.28 11.05
N ASP A 7 3.19 -9.15 12.31
CA ASP A 7 3.69 -10.26 13.13
C ASP A 7 2.56 -11.12 13.75
N ASN A 8 1.32 -10.62 13.73
CA ASN A 8 0.16 -11.35 14.23
C ASN A 8 -0.29 -12.41 13.20
N VAL A 9 0.54 -13.44 13.00
CA VAL A 9 0.35 -14.47 11.96
C VAL A 9 -0.42 -15.66 12.51
N ASP A 10 -1.30 -16.22 11.66
CA ASP A 10 -2.01 -17.46 11.94
C ASP A 10 -2.40 -18.15 10.62
N SER A 11 -2.71 -19.45 10.66
CA SER A 11 -3.27 -20.14 9.51
C SER A 11 -4.76 -19.79 9.33
N VAL A 12 -5.22 -19.81 8.08
CA VAL A 12 -6.65 -19.54 7.78
C VAL A 12 -7.58 -20.49 8.55
N LYS A 13 -7.19 -21.75 8.69
CA LYS A 13 -7.93 -22.76 9.48
C LYS A 13 -8.16 -22.35 10.93
N ASN A 14 -7.12 -21.81 11.58
CA ASN A 14 -7.19 -21.43 12.98
C ASN A 14 -8.01 -20.16 13.20
N ILE A 15 -8.04 -19.26 12.20
CA ILE A 15 -8.78 -18.01 12.25
C ILE A 15 -10.31 -18.28 12.22
N GLY A 16 -10.73 -19.34 11.53
CA GLY A 16 -12.13 -19.69 11.36
C GLY A 16 -12.85 -18.87 10.29
N GLU A 17 -14.17 -18.99 10.24
CA GLU A 17 -14.98 -18.29 9.24
C GLU A 17 -15.10 -16.81 9.55
N ILE A 18 -14.64 -15.97 8.64
CA ILE A 18 -14.73 -14.50 8.70
C ILE A 18 -15.37 -14.01 7.41
N LYS A 19 -16.49 -13.29 7.52
CA LYS A 19 -17.10 -12.58 6.38
C LYS A 19 -16.19 -11.45 5.90
N VAL A 20 -16.10 -11.29 4.59
CA VAL A 20 -15.22 -10.32 3.94
C VAL A 20 -16.06 -9.24 3.28
N ASP A 21 -15.75 -7.97 3.57
CA ASP A 21 -16.41 -6.81 2.96
C ASP A 21 -15.61 -6.23 1.78
N GLN A 22 -14.28 -6.31 1.86
CA GLN A 22 -13.39 -5.76 0.85
C GLN A 22 -12.21 -6.69 0.61
N VAL A 23 -11.81 -6.79 -0.64
CA VAL A 23 -10.55 -7.42 -1.06
C VAL A 23 -9.77 -6.44 -1.91
N ALA A 24 -8.51 -6.20 -1.58
CA ALA A 24 -7.63 -5.30 -2.32
C ALA A 24 -6.32 -6.01 -2.68
N ILE A 25 -6.10 -6.23 -3.97
CA ILE A 25 -4.97 -7.00 -4.51
C ILE A 25 -4.02 -6.07 -5.25
N GLY A 26 -2.71 -6.24 -5.04
CA GLY A 26 -1.69 -5.61 -5.86
C GLY A 26 -0.88 -4.52 -5.17
N SER A 27 -0.83 -3.32 -5.74
CA SER A 27 -0.01 -2.17 -5.32
C SER A 27 1.50 -2.47 -5.46
N CYS A 28 2.34 -2.05 -4.49
CA CYS A 28 3.80 -2.22 -4.56
C CYS A 28 4.28 -3.64 -4.22
N THR A 29 3.40 -4.49 -3.71
CA THR A 29 3.79 -5.83 -3.23
C THR A 29 3.11 -6.89 -4.09
N ASN A 30 2.55 -7.79 -4.02
CA ASN A 30 1.90 -8.85 -4.76
C ASN A 30 1.10 -8.36 -5.98
N SER A 31 1.78 -7.71 -6.90
CA SER A 31 1.20 -7.14 -8.12
C SER A 31 2.06 -7.36 -9.37
N SER A 32 2.98 -8.32 -9.29
CA SER A 32 3.74 -8.77 -10.44
C SER A 32 2.81 -9.34 -11.51
N TYR A 33 3.31 -9.43 -12.74
CA TYR A 33 2.56 -10.09 -13.81
C TYR A 33 2.12 -11.51 -13.40
N THR A 34 3.04 -12.29 -12.78
CA THR A 34 2.74 -13.64 -12.30
C THR A 34 1.63 -13.67 -11.26
N ASP A 35 1.67 -12.77 -10.27
CA ASP A 35 0.63 -12.70 -9.24
C ASP A 35 -0.75 -12.41 -9.85
N LEU A 36 -0.81 -11.40 -10.73
CA LEU A 36 -2.07 -10.99 -11.33
C LEU A 36 -2.61 -11.98 -12.35
N MET A 37 -1.75 -12.71 -13.06
CA MET A 37 -2.18 -13.81 -13.92
C MET A 37 -2.78 -14.97 -13.14
N LYS A 38 -2.25 -15.32 -11.98
CA LYS A 38 -2.86 -16.30 -11.07
C LYS A 38 -4.22 -15.82 -10.58
N VAL A 39 -4.32 -14.56 -10.18
CA VAL A 39 -5.61 -13.94 -9.79
C VAL A 39 -6.63 -14.01 -10.93
N ALA A 40 -6.22 -13.66 -12.16
CA ALA A 40 -7.06 -13.75 -13.34
C ALA A 40 -7.55 -15.19 -13.59
N ALA A 41 -6.65 -16.17 -13.47
CA ALA A 41 -7.01 -17.58 -13.64
C ALA A 41 -8.06 -18.05 -12.60
N ILE A 42 -7.92 -17.62 -11.34
CA ILE A 42 -8.88 -17.92 -10.27
C ILE A 42 -10.24 -17.26 -10.55
N LEU A 43 -10.25 -16.01 -11.02
CA LEU A 43 -11.47 -15.23 -11.27
C LEU A 43 -12.17 -15.60 -12.59
N LYS A 44 -11.46 -16.20 -13.53
CA LYS A 44 -11.97 -16.52 -14.87
C LYS A 44 -13.26 -17.32 -14.83
N GLY A 45 -14.31 -16.80 -15.46
CA GLY A 45 -15.62 -17.43 -15.52
C GLY A 45 -16.38 -17.48 -14.19
N LYS A 46 -15.83 -16.85 -13.13
CA LYS A 46 -16.46 -16.77 -11.80
C LYS A 46 -16.96 -15.36 -11.53
N LYS A 47 -17.73 -15.18 -10.46
CA LYS A 47 -18.26 -13.89 -10.05
C LYS A 47 -17.86 -13.59 -8.61
N VAL A 48 -17.44 -12.38 -8.35
CA VAL A 48 -17.19 -11.85 -7.00
C VAL A 48 -18.49 -11.89 -6.20
N HIS A 49 -18.42 -12.27 -4.93
CA HIS A 49 -19.56 -12.30 -4.03
C HIS A 49 -20.21 -10.90 -3.94
N PRO A 50 -21.56 -10.81 -3.97
CA PRO A 50 -22.26 -9.52 -4.03
C PRO A 50 -21.96 -8.58 -2.86
N ASP A 51 -21.60 -9.12 -1.69
CA ASP A 51 -21.26 -8.33 -0.51
C ASP A 51 -19.78 -7.89 -0.47
N VAL A 52 -18.96 -8.33 -1.43
CA VAL A 52 -17.51 -8.04 -1.48
C VAL A 52 -17.20 -6.99 -2.52
N SER A 53 -16.46 -5.96 -2.11
CA SER A 53 -15.85 -5.00 -3.02
C SER A 53 -14.43 -5.47 -3.37
N LEU A 54 -14.23 -5.97 -4.60
CA LEU A 54 -12.90 -6.35 -5.09
C LEU A 54 -12.25 -5.21 -5.88
N VAL A 55 -11.03 -4.86 -5.49
CA VAL A 55 -10.21 -3.89 -6.21
C VAL A 55 -8.83 -4.47 -6.52
N ILE A 56 -8.30 -4.16 -7.70
CA ILE A 56 -6.98 -4.56 -8.16
C ILE A 56 -6.19 -3.33 -8.59
N SER A 57 -4.97 -3.20 -8.04
CA SER A 57 -3.99 -2.18 -8.40
C SER A 57 -2.78 -2.87 -9.04
N PRO A 58 -2.62 -2.86 -10.36
CA PRO A 58 -1.46 -3.47 -11.01
C PRO A 58 -0.14 -2.81 -10.61
N GLY A 59 0.97 -3.53 -10.68
CA GLY A 59 2.29 -3.02 -10.29
C GLY A 59 2.85 -1.99 -11.26
N SER A 60 2.42 -1.99 -12.50
CA SER A 60 2.80 -1.01 -13.52
C SER A 60 1.83 -0.99 -14.69
N SER A 61 1.87 0.09 -15.48
CA SER A 61 1.11 0.18 -16.74
C SER A 61 1.54 -0.90 -17.75
N LYS A 62 2.80 -1.31 -17.74
CA LYS A 62 3.30 -2.39 -18.62
C LYS A 62 2.66 -3.74 -18.29
N ILE A 63 2.47 -4.04 -17.00
CA ILE A 63 1.75 -5.24 -16.56
C ILE A 63 0.29 -5.16 -17.01
N LEU A 64 -0.36 -4.02 -16.81
CA LEU A 64 -1.74 -3.80 -17.20
C LEU A 64 -1.93 -3.96 -18.73
N GLU A 65 -1.01 -3.42 -19.53
CA GLU A 65 -0.98 -3.56 -20.99
C GLU A 65 -0.90 -5.03 -21.39
N LYS A 66 0.03 -5.81 -20.81
CA LYS A 66 0.16 -7.25 -21.08
C LYS A 66 -1.08 -8.05 -20.69
N MET A 67 -1.72 -7.69 -19.60
CA MET A 67 -2.99 -8.31 -19.19
C MET A 67 -4.16 -7.94 -20.12
N ALA A 68 -4.13 -6.76 -20.72
CA ALA A 68 -5.10 -6.37 -21.72
C ALA A 68 -4.87 -7.15 -23.03
N GLU A 69 -3.63 -7.29 -23.49
CA GLU A 69 -3.26 -8.03 -24.70
C GLU A 69 -3.69 -9.50 -24.65
N ASN A 70 -3.53 -10.17 -23.50
CA ASN A 70 -3.82 -11.59 -23.37
C ASN A 70 -5.24 -11.93 -22.86
N GLY A 71 -6.06 -10.91 -22.60
CA GLY A 71 -7.45 -11.07 -22.16
C GLY A 71 -7.62 -11.24 -20.64
N ALA A 72 -6.57 -11.38 -19.85
CA ALA A 72 -6.65 -11.54 -18.39
C ALA A 72 -7.35 -10.35 -17.71
N LEU A 73 -7.13 -9.14 -18.22
CA LEU A 73 -7.83 -7.95 -17.72
C LEU A 73 -9.35 -8.05 -17.93
N ALA A 74 -9.79 -8.57 -19.08
CA ALA A 74 -11.20 -8.78 -19.35
C ALA A 74 -11.82 -9.83 -18.42
N ASP A 75 -11.12 -10.93 -18.14
CA ASP A 75 -11.55 -11.96 -17.17
C ASP A 75 -11.76 -11.36 -15.76
N ILE A 76 -10.82 -10.53 -15.29
CA ILE A 76 -10.88 -9.86 -14.00
C ILE A 76 -12.06 -8.88 -13.92
N ILE A 77 -12.25 -8.03 -14.94
CA ILE A 77 -13.36 -7.07 -14.98
C ILE A 77 -14.71 -7.80 -15.04
N SER A 78 -14.80 -8.86 -15.84
CA SER A 78 -16.02 -9.66 -15.98
C SER A 78 -16.41 -10.36 -14.68
N ALA A 79 -15.44 -10.70 -13.83
CA ALA A 79 -15.71 -11.24 -12.51
C ALA A 79 -16.30 -10.20 -11.52
N GLY A 80 -16.23 -8.91 -11.84
CA GLY A 80 -16.74 -7.82 -11.01
C GLY A 80 -15.67 -7.03 -10.25
N ALA A 81 -14.40 -7.18 -10.59
CA ALA A 81 -13.32 -6.40 -9.99
C ALA A 81 -13.24 -4.98 -10.57
N ARG A 82 -12.91 -4.02 -9.73
CA ARG A 82 -12.53 -2.66 -10.12
C ARG A 82 -11.01 -2.58 -10.30
N ILE A 83 -10.57 -1.99 -11.40
CA ILE A 83 -9.15 -1.70 -11.64
C ILE A 83 -8.89 -0.24 -11.25
N ILE A 84 -7.84 0.00 -10.50
CA ILE A 84 -7.41 1.34 -10.09
C ILE A 84 -5.98 1.60 -10.58
N GLU A 85 -5.54 2.84 -10.42
CA GLU A 85 -4.20 3.28 -10.83
C GLU A 85 -3.09 2.45 -10.18
N ASN A 86 -1.96 2.39 -10.86
CA ASN A 86 -0.73 1.73 -10.43
C ASN A 86 -0.04 2.55 -9.33
N ALA A 87 -0.68 2.67 -8.18
CA ALA A 87 -0.24 3.54 -7.11
C ALA A 87 -0.52 2.94 -5.72
N CYS A 88 0.09 3.54 -4.70
CA CYS A 88 -0.06 3.14 -3.31
C CYS A 88 -1.31 3.76 -2.64
N GLY A 89 -2.43 3.87 -3.35
CA GLY A 89 -3.66 4.49 -2.85
C GLY A 89 -4.36 3.68 -1.75
N PRO A 90 -4.83 2.46 -2.02
CA PRO A 90 -5.63 1.68 -1.06
C PRO A 90 -4.88 1.30 0.21
N CYS A 91 -3.55 1.22 0.15
CA CYS A 91 -2.67 0.93 1.28
C CYS A 91 -2.87 1.90 2.45
N ILE A 92 -3.17 3.14 2.14
CA ILE A 92 -3.37 4.25 3.07
C ILE A 92 -4.81 4.78 3.05
N GLY A 93 -5.75 4.02 2.49
CA GLY A 93 -7.16 4.36 2.44
C GLY A 93 -7.55 5.40 1.39
N MET A 94 -6.71 5.63 0.38
CA MET A 94 -7.01 6.52 -0.74
C MET A 94 -7.52 5.74 -1.96
N GLY A 95 -8.51 6.30 -2.66
CA GLY A 95 -9.09 5.70 -3.85
C GLY A 95 -10.01 4.51 -3.62
N GLN A 96 -9.77 3.71 -2.58
CA GLN A 96 -10.58 2.54 -2.20
C GLN A 96 -10.43 2.28 -0.70
N SER A 97 -11.16 3.02 0.11
CA SER A 97 -11.23 2.81 1.55
C SER A 97 -12.28 1.75 1.92
N PRO A 98 -12.05 0.89 2.89
CA PRO A 98 -13.11 0.03 3.43
C PRO A 98 -14.10 0.87 4.23
N LYS A 99 -15.35 0.42 4.36
CA LYS A 99 -16.32 1.03 5.27
C LYS A 99 -15.89 0.88 6.74
N SER A 100 -16.45 1.67 7.64
CA SER A 100 -16.22 1.54 9.08
C SER A 100 -16.58 0.13 9.58
N GLY A 101 -15.72 -0.43 10.42
CA GLY A 101 -15.87 -1.79 10.95
C GLY A 101 -15.70 -2.93 9.94
N ALA A 102 -15.33 -2.63 8.69
CA ALA A 102 -15.21 -3.63 7.64
C ALA A 102 -14.04 -4.61 7.87
N VAL A 103 -14.22 -5.82 7.40
CA VAL A 103 -13.14 -6.78 7.19
C VAL A 103 -12.56 -6.58 5.78
N SER A 104 -11.29 -6.18 5.70
CA SER A 104 -10.56 -5.96 4.46
C SER A 104 -9.41 -6.95 4.34
N LEU A 105 -9.41 -7.79 3.31
CA LEU A 105 -8.27 -8.63 2.96
C LEU A 105 -7.37 -7.90 1.97
N ARG A 106 -6.08 -7.87 2.25
CA ARG A 106 -5.11 -7.13 1.43
C ARG A 106 -3.88 -7.95 1.13
N THR A 107 -3.31 -7.72 -0.03
CA THR A 107 -2.01 -8.26 -0.39
C THR A 107 -0.87 -7.23 -0.23
N PHE A 108 -1.15 -6.07 0.35
CA PHE A 108 -0.20 -4.99 0.66
C PHE A 108 0.50 -5.25 1.99
N ASN A 109 1.52 -4.44 2.32
CA ASN A 109 2.31 -4.62 3.56
C ASN A 109 1.76 -3.84 4.77
N ARG A 110 0.49 -3.43 4.79
CA ARG A 110 -0.03 -2.54 5.83
C ARG A 110 -1.35 -3.04 6.39
N ASN A 111 -1.30 -3.42 7.68
CA ASN A 111 -2.48 -3.80 8.45
C ASN A 111 -2.51 -3.19 9.85
N PHE A 112 -1.73 -2.15 10.11
CA PHE A 112 -1.80 -1.44 11.38
C PHE A 112 -3.14 -0.71 11.54
N LYS A 113 -3.50 -0.39 12.77
CA LYS A 113 -4.75 0.31 13.08
C LYS A 113 -4.82 1.65 12.35
N GLY A 114 -5.93 1.89 11.64
CA GLY A 114 -6.10 3.08 10.80
C GLY A 114 -5.52 2.97 9.39
N SER A 115 -5.02 1.79 9.00
CA SER A 115 -4.65 1.51 7.62
C SER A 115 -5.90 1.36 6.75
N GLY A 116 -6.47 2.45 6.33
CA GLY A 116 -7.76 2.54 5.63
C GLY A 116 -8.72 3.39 6.44
N THR A 117 -9.75 2.78 7.04
CA THR A 117 -10.60 3.42 8.05
C THR A 117 -10.12 3.05 9.46
N LEU A 118 -10.41 3.91 10.43
CA LEU A 118 -9.85 3.83 11.79
C LEU A 118 -10.14 2.49 12.50
N ASP A 119 -11.30 1.91 12.25
CA ASP A 119 -11.84 0.70 12.90
C ASP A 119 -11.93 -0.52 11.98
N ALA A 120 -11.44 -0.42 10.74
CA ALA A 120 -11.41 -1.54 9.81
C ALA A 120 -10.45 -2.64 10.29
N GLN A 121 -10.88 -3.89 10.14
CA GLN A 121 -10.10 -5.09 10.44
C GLN A 121 -9.33 -5.52 9.18
N VAL A 122 -8.06 -5.15 9.09
CA VAL A 122 -7.23 -5.41 7.91
C VAL A 122 -6.38 -6.66 8.10
N TYR A 123 -6.57 -7.63 7.23
CA TYR A 123 -5.79 -8.88 7.16
C TYR A 123 -4.84 -8.84 5.97
N LEU A 124 -3.63 -9.35 6.15
CA LEU A 124 -2.67 -9.56 5.05
C LEU A 124 -2.72 -11.02 4.62
N VAL A 125 -2.97 -11.23 3.34
CA VAL A 125 -3.12 -12.55 2.73
C VAL A 125 -2.39 -12.62 1.39
N SER A 126 -2.22 -13.84 0.85
CA SER A 126 -1.69 -14.01 -0.51
C SER A 126 -2.70 -13.60 -1.58
N PRO A 127 -2.27 -13.32 -2.83
CA PRO A 127 -3.17 -13.03 -3.94
C PRO A 127 -4.22 -14.13 -4.17
N GLU A 128 -3.82 -15.39 -4.04
CA GLU A 128 -4.69 -16.56 -4.22
C GLU A 128 -5.78 -16.62 -3.15
N THR A 129 -5.38 -16.48 -1.88
CA THR A 129 -6.32 -16.40 -0.75
C THR A 129 -7.28 -15.22 -0.91
N ALA A 130 -6.77 -14.07 -1.36
CA ALA A 130 -7.57 -12.88 -1.60
C ALA A 130 -8.62 -13.10 -2.71
N ALA A 131 -8.21 -13.65 -3.87
CA ALA A 131 -9.08 -13.89 -5.00
C ALA A 131 -10.18 -14.93 -4.68
N LEU A 132 -9.84 -16.03 -4.02
CA LEU A 132 -10.80 -17.04 -3.60
C LEU A 132 -11.78 -16.50 -2.56
N SER A 133 -11.29 -15.75 -1.60
CA SER A 133 -12.15 -15.11 -0.59
C SER A 133 -13.10 -14.10 -1.21
N ALA A 134 -12.68 -13.39 -2.25
CA ALA A 134 -13.55 -12.48 -2.99
C ALA A 134 -14.73 -13.21 -3.66
N ILE A 135 -14.51 -14.41 -4.18
CA ILE A 135 -15.55 -15.25 -4.79
C ILE A 135 -16.50 -15.82 -3.71
N LYS A 136 -15.93 -16.29 -2.61
CA LYS A 136 -16.69 -16.98 -1.55
C LYS A 136 -17.42 -16.03 -0.58
N GLY A 137 -16.98 -14.79 -0.45
CA GLY A 137 -17.49 -13.83 0.55
C GLY A 137 -16.98 -14.06 1.96
N VAL A 138 -16.13 -15.07 2.16
CA VAL A 138 -15.51 -15.44 3.45
C VAL A 138 -14.04 -15.72 3.27
N LEU A 139 -13.25 -15.54 4.33
CA LEU A 139 -11.81 -15.85 4.31
C LEU A 139 -11.61 -17.32 3.96
N THR A 140 -10.99 -17.59 2.83
CA THR A 140 -10.81 -18.92 2.25
C THR A 140 -9.33 -19.20 1.96
N ASP A 141 -8.82 -20.35 2.38
CA ASP A 141 -7.44 -20.74 2.15
C ASP A 141 -7.19 -21.01 0.67
N GLY A 142 -6.27 -20.23 0.08
CA GLY A 142 -5.88 -20.38 -1.32
C GLY A 142 -5.10 -21.65 -1.61
N MET A 143 -4.40 -22.20 -0.62
CA MET A 143 -3.59 -23.42 -0.77
C MET A 143 -4.43 -24.69 -0.67
N GLU A 144 -5.55 -24.66 0.06
CA GLU A 144 -6.40 -25.82 0.29
C GLU A 144 -7.57 -25.95 -0.68
N SER A 145 -7.75 -24.98 -1.56
CA SER A 145 -8.85 -24.97 -2.53
C SER A 145 -8.84 -26.13 -3.51
N GLY A 146 -7.72 -26.84 -3.63
CA GLY A 146 -7.52 -27.92 -4.62
C GLY A 146 -7.47 -27.41 -6.08
N GLU A 147 -7.57 -26.09 -6.30
CA GLU A 147 -7.46 -25.51 -7.62
C GLU A 147 -5.97 -25.52 -8.06
N SER A 148 -5.67 -26.20 -9.16
CA SER A 148 -4.35 -26.14 -9.79
C SER A 148 -4.18 -24.76 -10.44
N LEU A 149 -3.26 -23.98 -9.92
CA LEU A 149 -2.91 -22.72 -10.54
C LEU A 149 -2.04 -22.96 -11.78
N PRO A 150 -2.24 -22.21 -12.86
CA PRO A 150 -1.42 -22.35 -14.06
C PRO A 150 0.03 -21.95 -13.75
N ASP A 151 0.96 -22.64 -14.40
CA ASP A 151 2.33 -22.16 -14.49
C ASP A 151 2.37 -20.94 -15.41
N ILE A 152 2.83 -19.82 -14.89
CA ILE A 152 2.87 -18.55 -15.61
C ILE A 152 4.26 -18.39 -16.24
N ALA A 153 4.31 -18.50 -17.55
CA ALA A 153 5.55 -18.28 -18.31
C ALA A 153 6.07 -16.86 -18.11
N ALA A 154 7.39 -16.72 -18.09
CA ALA A 154 8.03 -15.42 -18.11
C ALA A 154 7.64 -14.65 -19.38
N VAL A 155 7.46 -13.34 -19.26
CA VAL A 155 7.06 -12.45 -20.34
C VAL A 155 8.07 -11.34 -20.48
N ASP A 156 8.50 -11.08 -21.70
CA ASP A 156 9.31 -9.91 -22.01
C ASP A 156 8.42 -8.67 -22.10
N PHE A 157 8.79 -7.65 -21.37
CA PHE A 157 8.14 -6.35 -21.43
C PHE A 157 8.86 -5.48 -22.45
N THR A 158 8.21 -5.21 -23.57
CA THR A 158 8.69 -4.20 -24.53
C THR A 158 8.68 -2.83 -23.85
N PRO A 159 9.79 -2.07 -23.88
CA PRO A 159 9.82 -0.72 -23.35
C PRO A 159 8.73 0.14 -24.01
N ASN A 160 7.91 0.77 -23.18
CA ASN A 160 6.93 1.75 -23.61
C ASN A 160 7.08 2.97 -22.71
N ASP A 161 7.64 4.04 -23.28
CA ASP A 161 8.01 5.25 -22.54
C ASP A 161 6.99 6.38 -22.75
N ASN A 162 5.80 6.07 -23.27
CA ASN A 162 4.77 7.07 -23.58
C ASN A 162 4.32 7.91 -22.37
N PHE A 163 4.51 7.39 -21.14
CA PHE A 163 4.22 8.12 -19.89
C PHE A 163 5.44 8.86 -19.32
N ILE A 164 6.60 8.79 -19.97
CA ILE A 164 7.82 9.46 -19.52
C ILE A 164 7.94 10.79 -20.20
N VAL A 165 7.91 11.86 -19.43
CA VAL A 165 8.22 13.20 -19.92
C VAL A 165 9.72 13.43 -19.73
N TYR A 166 10.47 13.42 -20.84
CA TYR A 166 11.91 13.65 -20.81
C TYR A 166 12.19 15.15 -20.64
N PRO A 167 13.25 15.52 -19.91
CA PRO A 167 13.61 16.92 -19.67
C PRO A 167 14.34 17.56 -20.87
N GLU A 168 14.01 17.14 -22.08
CA GLU A 168 14.63 17.67 -23.31
C GLU A 168 14.31 19.15 -23.49
N GLY A 169 15.33 19.95 -23.78
CA GLY A 169 15.20 21.39 -23.95
C GLY A 169 15.04 22.20 -22.65
N HIS A 170 15.01 21.54 -21.51
CA HIS A 170 14.97 22.18 -20.21
C HIS A 170 16.35 22.11 -19.52
N ASN A 171 16.86 23.24 -19.07
CA ASN A 171 18.03 23.28 -18.22
C ASN A 171 17.65 23.76 -16.82
N LYS A 172 18.56 23.51 -15.88
CA LYS A 172 18.34 23.84 -14.46
C LYS A 172 18.09 25.33 -14.21
N GLU A 173 18.62 26.19 -15.06
CA GLU A 173 18.53 27.65 -14.93
C GLU A 173 17.17 28.18 -15.42
N ASN A 174 16.56 27.50 -16.39
CA ASN A 174 15.32 27.94 -17.03
C ASN A 174 14.08 27.19 -16.51
N THR A 175 14.25 26.28 -15.53
CA THR A 175 13.13 25.51 -15.00
C THR A 175 12.55 26.20 -13.77
N GLU A 176 11.34 26.71 -13.91
CA GLU A 176 10.55 27.22 -12.77
C GLU A 176 9.87 26.06 -12.04
N VAL A 177 10.06 25.98 -10.73
CA VAL A 177 9.41 25.00 -9.89
C VAL A 177 8.13 25.57 -9.33
N ALA A 178 6.98 25.11 -9.83
CA ALA A 178 5.67 25.46 -9.28
C ALA A 178 5.45 24.80 -7.92
N MET A 179 5.35 25.58 -6.87
CA MET A 179 5.09 25.11 -5.50
C MET A 179 3.60 25.18 -5.16
N GLY A 180 3.04 24.05 -4.78
CA GLY A 180 1.68 24.01 -4.21
C GLY A 180 1.62 24.63 -2.80
N PRO A 181 0.41 24.92 -2.26
CA PRO A 181 0.25 25.66 -1.00
C PRO A 181 0.84 24.94 0.22
N ASN A 182 0.90 23.61 0.20
CA ASN A 182 1.44 22.79 1.29
C ASN A 182 2.93 22.46 1.12
N ILE A 183 3.54 22.85 0.01
CA ILE A 183 4.97 22.62 -0.24
C ILE A 183 5.76 23.77 0.35
N LYS A 184 6.76 23.46 1.15
CA LYS A 184 7.68 24.45 1.74
C LYS A 184 9.11 24.16 1.29
N PRO A 185 9.97 25.17 1.20
CA PRO A 185 11.37 24.97 0.91
C PRO A 185 11.98 23.92 1.83
N PHE A 186 12.80 23.02 1.26
CA PHE A 186 13.48 21.99 2.03
C PHE A 186 14.48 22.64 2.99
N PRO A 187 14.47 22.32 4.29
CA PRO A 187 15.43 22.84 5.24
C PRO A 187 16.85 22.43 4.86
N ARG A 188 17.78 23.37 4.86
CA ARG A 188 19.20 23.09 4.59
C ARG A 188 19.96 23.10 5.90
N ASN A 189 20.71 22.03 6.16
CA ASN A 189 21.61 21.92 7.28
C ASN A 189 23.00 22.42 6.90
N THR A 190 23.80 22.72 7.91
CA THR A 190 25.24 22.96 7.76
C THR A 190 25.98 21.64 7.52
N ALA A 191 27.23 21.70 7.06
CA ALA A 191 28.08 20.52 6.95
C ALA A 191 28.19 19.80 8.31
N LEU A 192 28.26 18.47 8.27
CA LEU A 192 28.44 17.68 9.49
C LEU A 192 29.80 18.02 10.11
N PRO A 193 29.89 18.36 11.39
CA PRO A 193 31.16 18.59 12.07
C PRO A 193 31.93 17.29 12.29
N GLU A 194 33.24 17.36 12.55
CA GLU A 194 34.08 16.19 12.85
C GLU A 194 33.64 15.48 14.13
N THR A 195 33.13 16.24 15.11
CA THR A 195 32.60 15.72 16.38
C THR A 195 31.19 16.25 16.59
N LEU A 196 30.31 15.40 17.09
CA LEU A 196 28.93 15.74 17.41
C LEU A 196 28.65 15.45 18.89
N ASP A 197 28.43 16.49 19.68
CA ASP A 197 27.92 16.38 21.05
C ASP A 197 26.39 16.50 21.04
N ALA A 198 25.71 15.45 21.48
CA ALA A 198 24.27 15.41 21.47
C ALA A 198 23.70 14.85 22.78
N LYS A 199 22.49 15.30 23.16
CA LYS A 199 21.72 14.72 24.24
C LYS A 199 20.68 13.75 23.68
N VAL A 200 20.56 12.59 24.32
CA VAL A 200 19.47 11.67 24.02
C VAL A 200 18.16 12.28 24.53
N VAL A 201 17.21 12.51 23.66
CA VAL A 201 15.90 13.11 23.97
C VAL A 201 14.75 12.09 23.91
N LEU A 202 15.02 10.91 23.31
CA LEU A 202 14.12 9.79 23.27
C LEU A 202 14.93 8.49 23.29
N HIS A 203 14.52 7.53 24.07
CA HIS A 203 14.95 6.15 23.99
C HIS A 203 13.77 5.31 23.49
N ALA A 204 13.79 4.97 22.22
CA ALA A 204 12.79 4.10 21.60
C ALA A 204 13.08 2.64 21.97
N GLY A 205 12.04 1.81 22.06
CA GLY A 205 12.17 0.37 22.27
C GLY A 205 12.63 -0.37 21.01
N ASP A 206 12.45 -1.68 21.02
CA ASP A 206 12.74 -2.55 19.87
C ASP A 206 11.63 -2.48 18.80
N ASN A 207 11.94 -2.98 17.59
CA ASN A 207 11.01 -3.12 16.47
C ASN A 207 10.36 -1.79 16.00
N ILE A 208 11.10 -0.70 16.07
CA ILE A 208 10.63 0.61 15.60
C ILE A 208 10.52 0.62 14.08
N THR A 209 9.33 0.91 13.59
CA THR A 209 9.04 1.02 12.17
C THR A 209 9.12 2.48 11.68
N THR A 210 9.14 2.67 10.37
CA THR A 210 9.07 4.02 9.77
C THR A 210 7.79 4.75 10.16
N ASP A 211 6.68 4.04 10.35
CA ASP A 211 5.41 4.63 10.77
C ASP A 211 5.38 5.04 12.25
N ASP A 212 6.29 4.51 13.07
CA ASP A 212 6.51 4.96 14.45
C ASP A 212 7.35 6.23 14.49
N ILE A 213 8.31 6.36 13.56
CA ILE A 213 9.15 7.56 13.43
C ILE A 213 8.33 8.71 12.86
N MET A 214 7.60 8.47 11.77
CA MET A 214 6.77 9.47 11.08
C MET A 214 5.45 8.83 10.67
N PRO A 215 4.33 9.17 11.31
CA PRO A 215 3.03 8.63 10.93
C PRO A 215 2.68 8.94 9.48
N SER A 216 2.20 7.93 8.73
CA SER A 216 1.78 8.07 7.32
C SER A 216 0.26 7.91 7.17
N ASP A 217 -0.49 8.48 8.09
CA ASP A 217 -1.95 8.54 8.02
C ASP A 217 -2.46 9.63 7.07
N SER A 218 -3.74 9.60 6.74
CA SER A 218 -4.39 10.52 5.81
C SER A 218 -4.33 11.99 6.27
N ARG A 219 -4.17 12.25 7.56
CA ARG A 219 -4.04 13.60 8.16
C ARG A 219 -2.75 14.29 7.71
N LEU A 220 -1.65 13.51 7.59
CA LEU A 220 -0.32 14.05 7.28
C LEU A 220 0.07 13.92 5.81
N LEU A 221 -0.62 13.09 5.03
CA LEU A 221 -0.35 12.89 3.61
C LEU A 221 -0.27 14.18 2.78
N PRO A 222 -1.18 15.17 2.94
CA PRO A 222 -1.13 16.41 2.16
C PRO A 222 0.13 17.26 2.43
N TYR A 223 0.84 17.00 3.53
CA TYR A 223 1.99 17.79 3.99
C TYR A 223 3.34 17.11 3.76
N ARG A 224 3.41 16.05 2.95
CA ARG A 224 4.66 15.27 2.75
C ARG A 224 5.87 16.09 2.32
N SER A 225 5.65 17.22 1.63
CA SER A 225 6.72 18.14 1.22
C SER A 225 6.86 19.35 2.14
N ASN A 226 6.25 19.30 3.33
CA ASN A 226 6.32 20.35 4.33
C ASN A 226 7.04 19.84 5.58
N ILE A 227 8.37 19.75 5.50
CA ILE A 227 9.22 19.20 6.58
C ILE A 227 9.00 19.95 7.92
N PRO A 228 8.92 21.30 7.96
CA PRO A 228 8.64 22.02 9.20
C PRO A 228 7.31 21.64 9.86
N HIS A 229 6.28 21.34 9.06
CA HIS A 229 5.00 20.85 9.59
C HIS A 229 5.13 19.42 10.10
N LEU A 230 5.70 18.53 9.30
CA LEU A 230 5.85 17.11 9.64
C LEU A 230 6.71 16.89 10.88
N SER A 231 7.74 17.70 11.11
CA SER A 231 8.62 17.57 12.27
C SER A 231 7.89 17.64 13.62
N ASN A 232 6.71 18.23 13.66
CA ASN A 232 5.89 18.29 14.87
C ASN A 232 5.26 16.92 15.24
N TYR A 233 5.29 15.94 14.34
CA TYR A 233 4.66 14.63 14.51
C TYR A 233 5.68 13.47 14.59
N CYS A 234 6.99 13.79 14.57
CA CYS A 234 8.01 12.78 14.75
C CYS A 234 7.84 12.05 16.08
N PHE A 235 7.86 10.72 16.02
CA PHE A 235 7.69 9.82 17.16
C PHE A 235 6.40 10.02 17.98
N GLU A 236 5.39 10.72 17.43
CA GLU A 236 4.12 11.02 18.12
C GLU A 236 3.46 9.75 18.70
N LYS A 237 3.59 8.60 18.01
CA LYS A 237 3.01 7.32 18.44
C LYS A 237 3.73 6.72 19.68
N ILE A 238 5.02 7.00 19.83
CA ILE A 238 5.84 6.50 20.93
C ILE A 238 5.81 7.48 22.10
N ASP A 239 5.94 8.77 21.77
CA ASP A 239 6.04 9.85 22.73
C ASP A 239 5.50 11.15 22.14
N SER A 240 4.27 11.50 22.48
CA SER A 240 3.59 12.70 21.97
C SER A 240 4.27 14.02 22.39
N GLY A 241 5.14 14.00 23.38
CA GLY A 241 5.91 15.17 23.84
C GLY A 241 7.27 15.35 23.14
N PHE A 242 7.70 14.38 22.31
CA PHE A 242 9.03 14.37 21.71
C PHE A 242 9.35 15.63 20.93
N SER A 243 8.50 16.01 19.97
CA SER A 243 8.72 17.19 19.14
C SER A 243 8.86 18.47 19.96
N GLN A 244 8.01 18.65 20.99
CA GLN A 244 8.08 19.82 21.86
C GLN A 244 9.40 19.86 22.66
N ARG A 245 9.91 18.70 23.12
CA ARG A 245 11.20 18.66 23.80
C ARG A 245 12.34 19.00 22.87
N CYS A 246 12.30 18.52 21.63
CA CYS A 246 13.30 18.87 20.61
C CYS A 246 13.31 20.37 20.34
N HIS A 247 12.15 20.99 20.16
CA HIS A 247 12.05 22.46 19.96
C HIS A 247 12.58 23.25 21.15
N LYS A 248 12.36 22.78 22.39
CA LYS A 248 12.88 23.45 23.60
C LYS A 248 14.39 23.23 23.81
N ALA A 249 14.91 22.09 23.35
CA ALA A 249 16.35 21.78 23.51
C ALA A 249 17.24 22.63 22.63
N GLY A 250 16.68 23.26 21.61
CA GLY A 250 17.45 24.02 20.61
C GLY A 250 18.18 23.10 19.65
N LYS A 251 18.89 23.74 18.73
CA LYS A 251 19.80 23.02 17.79
C LYS A 251 21.11 22.67 18.47
#